data_d30a0f75d0c64fd6b0c190a7239d0544
#
_entry.id   d30a0f75d0c64fd6b0c190a7239d0544
#
_cell.length_a   1.000
_cell.length_b   1.000
_cell.length_c   1.000
_cell.angle_alpha   90.00
_cell.angle_beta   90.00
_cell.angle_gamma   90.00
#
_symmetry.space_group_name_H-M   'P 1'
#
loop_
_entity.id
_entity.type
_entity.pdbx_description
1 polymer ?
#
loop_
_entity_poly.entity_id
_entity_poly.type
_entity_poly.pdbx_seq_one_letter_code
_entity_poly.pdbx_strand_id
1 'polypeptide(L)'
;MKIGFGIPNNQGVKDPNDLVNLAVAVENMGCDSVWVREHLFHSSYVAKRLGDRPYHDALTVLTAVACATKTVRLGTSVLVLPWHDPARLGKMIATLDQLSYGRVDLGIGVAITKDEFDNLGVDFASRGNRTDEILGALQALWTEEIPEFSGSFYRYRGLRFSPKPYQKPYPPILIGGSSVAARQRVARFGDGWHTLR
;
A
#
# COMPACT_ATOMS: atom_id res chain seq x y z
N MET A 1 5.95 4.01 -23.56
CA MET A 1 6.59 3.67 -22.26
C MET A 1 5.84 4.43 -21.18
N LYS A 2 5.52 3.80 -20.05
CA LYS A 2 4.89 4.49 -18.90
C LYS A 2 5.96 4.97 -17.94
N ILE A 3 5.79 6.19 -17.39
CA ILE A 3 6.73 6.83 -16.48
C ILE A 3 6.06 7.04 -15.12
N GLY A 4 6.64 6.45 -14.07
CA GLY A 4 6.21 6.66 -12.68
C GLY A 4 7.20 7.54 -11.92
N PHE A 5 6.70 8.39 -11.03
CA PHE A 5 7.51 9.28 -10.20
C PHE A 5 7.36 8.94 -8.71
N GLY A 6 8.48 8.81 -7.99
CA GLY A 6 8.46 8.58 -6.54
C GLY A 6 8.27 9.88 -5.77
N ILE A 7 7.11 10.07 -5.16
CA ILE A 7 6.86 11.19 -4.26
C ILE A 7 7.74 11.02 -3.01
N PRO A 8 8.49 12.07 -2.61
CA PRO A 8 9.49 11.96 -1.54
C PRO A 8 8.89 12.03 -0.13
N ASN A 9 7.79 11.33 0.14
CA ASN A 9 7.16 11.24 1.46
C ASN A 9 8.11 10.68 2.54
N ASN A 10 9.18 10.05 2.07
CA ASN A 10 10.22 9.38 2.86
C ASN A 10 11.59 10.10 2.81
N GLN A 11 11.64 11.38 2.45
CA GLN A 11 12.90 12.15 2.30
C GLN A 11 13.03 13.33 3.25
N GLY A 12 12.16 13.41 4.25
CA GLY A 12 12.21 14.46 5.27
C GLY A 12 11.67 15.82 4.82
N VAL A 13 10.72 15.81 3.90
CA VAL A 13 9.97 17.00 3.49
C VAL A 13 9.20 17.51 4.70
N LYS A 14 9.36 18.80 5.04
CA LYS A 14 8.77 19.36 6.27
C LYS A 14 7.28 19.66 6.11
N ASP A 15 6.90 20.30 5.02
CA ASP A 15 5.49 20.60 4.72
C ASP A 15 4.91 19.50 3.81
N PRO A 16 3.95 18.70 4.28
CA PRO A 16 3.34 17.65 3.45
C PRO A 16 2.57 18.21 2.24
N ASN A 17 2.18 19.50 2.23
CA ASN A 17 1.57 20.11 1.06
C ASN A 17 2.53 20.18 -0.13
N ASP A 18 3.84 20.27 0.10
CA ASP A 18 4.84 20.23 -0.97
C ASP A 18 4.81 18.89 -1.73
N LEU A 19 4.46 17.78 -1.05
CA LEU A 19 4.29 16.47 -1.68
C LEU A 19 3.09 16.45 -2.63
N VAL A 20 2.00 17.10 -2.23
CA VAL A 20 0.78 17.22 -3.05
C VAL A 20 1.05 18.11 -4.25
N ASN A 21 1.68 19.28 -4.04
CA ASN A 21 2.04 20.21 -5.11
C ASN A 21 2.99 19.55 -6.13
N LEU A 22 3.94 18.76 -5.65
CA LEU A 22 4.83 17.98 -6.52
C LEU A 22 4.06 16.96 -7.36
N ALA A 23 3.08 16.26 -6.77
CA ALA A 23 2.27 15.30 -7.53
C ALA A 23 1.44 15.97 -8.64
N VAL A 24 0.89 17.17 -8.37
CA VAL A 24 0.20 17.99 -9.39
C VAL A 24 1.18 18.40 -10.50
N ALA A 25 2.39 18.83 -10.15
CA ALA A 25 3.41 19.16 -11.14
C ALA A 25 3.81 17.96 -12.01
N VAL A 26 3.96 16.77 -11.40
CA VAL A 26 4.26 15.50 -12.09
C VAL A 26 3.14 15.12 -13.06
N GLU A 27 1.87 15.30 -12.66
CA GLU A 27 0.72 15.09 -13.53
C GLU A 27 0.76 16.05 -14.74
N ASN A 28 1.01 17.34 -14.50
CA ASN A 28 1.11 18.35 -15.54
C ASN A 28 2.27 18.12 -16.53
N MET A 29 3.33 17.42 -16.09
CA MET A 29 4.43 16.96 -16.96
C MET A 29 4.06 15.73 -17.80
N GLY A 30 2.87 15.15 -17.62
CA GLY A 30 2.41 13.98 -18.37
C GLY A 30 2.97 12.64 -17.88
N CYS A 31 3.44 12.56 -16.63
CA CYS A 31 3.79 11.27 -16.04
C CYS A 31 2.55 10.40 -15.79
N ASP A 32 2.72 9.07 -15.90
CA ASP A 32 1.59 8.12 -15.80
C ASP A 32 1.20 7.82 -14.35
N SER A 33 2.14 7.89 -13.39
CA SER A 33 1.89 7.48 -12.02
C SER A 33 2.80 8.16 -10.99
N VAL A 34 2.31 8.28 -9.75
CA VAL A 34 3.09 8.68 -8.58
C VAL A 34 3.11 7.57 -7.55
N TRP A 35 4.21 7.45 -6.80
CA TRP A 35 4.47 6.34 -5.89
C TRP A 35 4.97 6.84 -4.54
N VAL A 36 4.39 6.32 -3.45
CA VAL A 36 4.81 6.58 -2.07
C VAL A 36 5.34 5.33 -1.39
N ARG A 37 6.05 5.51 -0.26
CA ARG A 37 6.63 4.43 0.54
C ARG A 37 6.09 4.45 1.95
N GLU A 38 6.19 3.29 2.63
CA GLU A 38 5.75 3.17 4.01
C GLU A 38 6.88 2.76 4.95
N HIS A 39 6.96 3.49 6.07
CA HIS A 39 7.58 3.15 7.33
C HIS A 39 6.80 3.88 8.44
N LEU A 40 6.59 3.24 9.57
CA LEU A 40 5.82 3.80 10.69
C LEU A 40 6.70 4.46 11.74
N PHE A 41 7.92 3.96 11.87
CA PHE A 41 8.88 4.44 12.87
C PHE A 41 10.19 4.86 12.21
N HIS A 42 10.96 5.69 12.92
CA HIS A 42 12.37 5.89 12.59
C HIS A 42 13.16 4.67 13.06
N SER A 43 12.92 3.52 12.40
CA SER A 43 13.70 2.31 12.57
C SER A 43 15.19 2.57 12.29
N SER A 44 16.06 1.67 12.69
CA SER A 44 17.52 1.83 12.53
C SER A 44 17.92 2.26 11.11
N TYR A 45 17.27 1.72 10.10
CA TYR A 45 17.47 2.10 8.69
C TYR A 45 16.96 3.51 8.37
N VAL A 46 15.75 3.85 8.83
CA VAL A 46 15.12 5.16 8.58
C VAL A 46 15.86 6.26 9.35
N ALA A 47 16.16 6.05 10.63
CA ALA A 47 16.90 6.98 11.48
C ALA A 47 18.27 7.31 10.92
N LYS A 48 19.02 6.31 10.44
CA LYS A 48 20.33 6.51 9.81
C LYS A 48 20.25 7.42 8.59
N ARG A 49 19.17 7.36 7.83
CA ARG A 49 18.97 8.13 6.59
C ARG A 49 18.36 9.50 6.83
N LEU A 50 17.39 9.60 7.72
CA LEU A 50 16.58 10.81 7.91
C LEU A 50 16.92 11.59 9.18
N GLY A 51 17.52 10.95 10.21
CA GLY A 51 17.60 11.55 11.55
C GLY A 51 16.19 11.84 12.07
N ASP A 52 15.94 13.06 12.51
CA ASP A 52 14.65 13.51 13.06
C ASP A 52 13.68 14.06 12.00
N ARG A 53 14.05 13.98 10.72
CA ARG A 53 13.22 14.54 9.64
C ARG A 53 11.98 13.70 9.41
N PRO A 54 10.83 14.33 9.08
CA PRO A 54 9.55 13.62 8.97
C PRO A 54 9.56 12.54 7.87
N TYR A 55 8.81 11.49 8.15
CA TYR A 55 8.39 10.47 7.19
C TYR A 55 6.86 10.47 7.20
N HIS A 56 6.25 10.91 6.10
CA HIS A 56 4.80 11.08 6.03
C HIS A 56 4.09 9.78 5.66
N ASP A 57 2.92 9.55 6.26
CA ASP A 57 2.09 8.37 6.00
C ASP A 57 1.70 8.25 4.52
N ALA A 58 1.88 7.05 3.99
CA ALA A 58 1.70 6.76 2.58
C ALA A 58 0.27 6.98 2.09
N LEU A 59 -0.72 6.41 2.79
CA LEU A 59 -2.12 6.45 2.35
C LEU A 59 -2.74 7.83 2.56
N THR A 60 -2.35 8.53 3.62
CA THR A 60 -2.79 9.90 3.88
C THR A 60 -2.30 10.85 2.78
N VAL A 61 -1.01 10.75 2.41
CA VAL A 61 -0.45 11.53 1.28
C VAL A 61 -1.16 11.19 -0.02
N LEU A 62 -1.33 9.91 -0.36
CA LEU A 62 -2.04 9.51 -1.58
C LEU A 62 -3.48 9.98 -1.61
N THR A 63 -4.15 10.04 -0.46
CA THR A 63 -5.53 10.55 -0.39
C THR A 63 -5.57 12.04 -0.74
N ALA A 64 -4.66 12.84 -0.22
CA ALA A 64 -4.56 14.26 -0.57
C ALA A 64 -4.22 14.44 -2.07
N VAL A 65 -3.27 13.65 -2.59
CA VAL A 65 -2.92 13.63 -4.01
C VAL A 65 -4.10 13.23 -4.89
N ALA A 66 -4.90 12.23 -4.46
CA ALA A 66 -6.09 11.79 -5.21
C ALA A 66 -7.10 12.92 -5.42
N CYS A 67 -7.27 13.78 -4.39
CA CYS A 67 -8.18 14.93 -4.46
C CYS A 67 -7.62 16.08 -5.32
N ALA A 68 -6.29 16.24 -5.37
CA ALA A 68 -5.62 17.31 -6.09
C ALA A 68 -5.32 17.00 -7.56
N THR A 69 -5.36 15.74 -7.97
CA THR A 69 -5.02 15.26 -9.33
C THR A 69 -6.21 14.60 -10.01
N LYS A 70 -6.15 14.40 -11.34
CA LYS A 70 -7.26 13.88 -12.14
C LYS A 70 -6.93 12.58 -12.91
N THR A 71 -5.69 12.44 -13.36
CA THR A 71 -5.31 11.40 -14.35
C THR A 71 -4.19 10.50 -13.87
N VAL A 72 -3.23 11.03 -13.10
CA VAL A 72 -2.07 10.27 -12.63
C VAL A 72 -2.50 9.14 -11.70
N ARG A 73 -1.96 7.94 -11.92
CA ARG A 73 -2.21 6.79 -11.06
C ARG A 73 -1.47 6.91 -9.74
N LEU A 74 -2.00 6.28 -8.71
CA LEU A 74 -1.62 6.43 -7.31
C LEU A 74 -1.07 5.10 -6.77
N GLY A 75 0.24 4.96 -6.73
CA GLY A 75 0.90 3.72 -6.36
C GLY A 75 1.53 3.74 -4.97
N THR A 76 1.62 2.57 -4.37
CA THR A 76 2.45 2.32 -3.18
C THR A 76 3.68 1.48 -3.56
N SER A 77 4.86 1.85 -3.06
CA SER A 77 6.14 1.19 -3.40
C SER A 77 7.02 0.99 -2.15
N VAL A 78 6.59 0.21 -1.21
CA VAL A 78 5.39 -0.60 -1.11
C VAL A 78 4.73 -0.37 0.24
N LEU A 79 3.44 -0.75 0.42
CA LEU A 79 2.86 -0.92 1.75
C LEU A 79 3.39 -2.20 2.39
N VAL A 80 3.68 -2.15 3.67
CA VAL A 80 4.14 -3.30 4.44
C VAL A 80 2.94 -4.04 5.02
N LEU A 81 2.41 -4.97 4.27
CA LEU A 81 1.10 -5.56 4.50
C LEU A 81 0.92 -6.15 5.91
N PRO A 82 1.90 -6.90 6.49
CA PRO A 82 1.72 -7.50 7.81
C PRO A 82 1.60 -6.50 8.99
N TRP A 83 1.79 -5.21 8.77
CA TRP A 83 1.55 -4.16 9.78
C TRP A 83 0.08 -3.73 9.86
N HIS A 84 -0.74 -4.16 8.91
CA HIS A 84 -2.13 -3.72 8.77
C HIS A 84 -3.15 -4.77 9.19
N ASP A 85 -4.25 -4.29 9.76
CA ASP A 85 -5.49 -5.06 9.82
C ASP A 85 -6.18 -5.04 8.45
N PRO A 86 -6.54 -6.21 7.87
CA PRO A 86 -7.08 -6.27 6.51
C PRO A 86 -8.43 -5.58 6.36
N ALA A 87 -9.31 -5.58 7.37
CA ALA A 87 -10.60 -4.89 7.24
C ALA A 87 -10.42 -3.37 7.22
N ARG A 88 -9.50 -2.85 8.06
CA ARG A 88 -9.18 -1.42 8.10
C ARG A 88 -8.48 -0.99 6.81
N LEU A 89 -7.44 -1.71 6.40
CA LEU A 89 -6.71 -1.42 5.16
C LEU A 89 -7.64 -1.52 3.95
N GLY A 90 -8.45 -2.59 3.87
CA GLY A 90 -9.40 -2.79 2.79
C GLY A 90 -10.38 -1.63 2.65
N LYS A 91 -10.83 -1.06 3.80
CA LYS A 91 -11.69 0.12 3.83
C LYS A 91 -10.96 1.37 3.31
N MET A 92 -9.72 1.60 3.75
CA MET A 92 -8.92 2.75 3.32
C MET A 92 -8.65 2.70 1.82
N ILE A 93 -8.22 1.55 1.30
CA ILE A 93 -7.94 1.36 -0.14
C ILE A 93 -9.21 1.50 -0.98
N ALA A 94 -10.33 0.89 -0.56
CA ALA A 94 -11.60 1.03 -1.28
C ALA A 94 -12.07 2.49 -1.34
N THR A 95 -11.91 3.23 -0.24
CA THR A 95 -12.28 4.65 -0.18
C THR A 95 -11.37 5.50 -1.06
N LEU A 96 -10.05 5.27 -1.01
CA LEU A 96 -9.08 5.95 -1.86
C LEU A 96 -9.35 5.69 -3.35
N ASP A 97 -9.68 4.44 -3.69
CA ASP A 97 -10.00 4.04 -5.07
C ASP A 97 -11.28 4.71 -5.58
N GLN A 98 -12.30 4.86 -4.72
CA GLN A 98 -13.50 5.64 -5.03
C GLN A 98 -13.20 7.13 -5.23
N LEU A 99 -12.44 7.74 -4.31
CA LEU A 99 -12.05 9.16 -4.39
C LEU A 99 -11.22 9.46 -5.63
N SER A 100 -10.42 8.51 -6.07
CA SER A 100 -9.56 8.65 -7.24
C SER A 100 -10.22 8.19 -8.54
N TYR A 101 -11.47 7.70 -8.53
CA TYR A 101 -12.13 7.12 -9.70
C TYR A 101 -11.32 5.99 -10.36
N GLY A 102 -10.77 5.09 -9.53
CA GLY A 102 -10.09 3.87 -10.00
C GLY A 102 -8.65 4.08 -10.44
N ARG A 103 -7.91 5.00 -9.80
CA ARG A 103 -6.50 5.26 -10.12
C ARG A 103 -5.50 4.57 -9.19
N VAL A 104 -5.93 3.76 -8.22
CA VAL A 104 -5.03 3.11 -7.27
C VAL A 104 -4.30 1.91 -7.89
N ASP A 105 -3.00 1.81 -7.62
CA ASP A 105 -2.14 0.64 -7.84
C ASP A 105 -1.55 0.20 -6.50
N LEU A 106 -1.96 -0.95 -5.98
CA LEU A 106 -1.58 -1.41 -4.65
C LEU A 106 -0.27 -2.22 -4.69
N GLY A 107 0.85 -1.55 -4.53
CA GLY A 107 2.15 -2.21 -4.35
C GLY A 107 2.34 -2.63 -2.89
N ILE A 108 2.62 -3.91 -2.65
CA ILE A 108 2.76 -4.49 -1.31
C ILE A 108 4.09 -5.20 -1.10
N GLY A 109 4.53 -5.26 0.15
CA GLY A 109 5.70 -6.01 0.58
C GLY A 109 5.55 -6.60 1.97
N VAL A 110 6.55 -7.39 2.37
CA VAL A 110 6.56 -8.10 3.67
C VAL A 110 7.54 -7.48 4.69
N ALA A 111 8.23 -6.39 4.33
CA ALA A 111 9.36 -5.77 5.00
C ALA A 111 10.61 -6.67 5.19
N ILE A 112 11.70 -6.03 5.62
CA ILE A 112 12.99 -6.67 5.88
C ILE A 112 13.55 -6.32 7.27
N THR A 113 13.02 -5.30 7.95
CA THR A 113 13.47 -4.82 9.25
C THR A 113 12.60 -5.38 10.37
N LYS A 114 13.24 -5.89 11.42
CA LYS A 114 12.53 -6.54 12.55
C LYS A 114 12.07 -5.54 13.60
N ASP A 115 12.79 -4.45 13.77
CA ASP A 115 12.55 -3.45 14.83
C ASP A 115 11.16 -2.82 14.80
N GLU A 116 10.60 -2.55 13.61
CA GLU A 116 9.23 -2.04 13.48
C GLU A 116 8.19 -3.10 13.88
N PHE A 117 8.42 -4.38 13.55
CA PHE A 117 7.56 -5.48 13.96
C PHE A 117 7.52 -5.64 15.48
N ASP A 118 8.67 -5.56 16.14
CA ASP A 118 8.77 -5.68 17.59
C ASP A 118 7.97 -4.56 18.30
N ASN A 119 8.00 -3.34 17.76
CA ASN A 119 7.25 -2.20 18.29
C ASN A 119 5.74 -2.28 18.01
N LEU A 120 5.34 -2.97 16.95
CA LEU A 120 3.94 -3.21 16.60
C LEU A 120 3.34 -4.45 17.29
N GLY A 121 4.16 -5.24 17.99
CA GLY A 121 3.72 -6.51 18.58
C GLY A 121 3.36 -7.58 17.53
N VAL A 122 3.91 -7.46 16.33
CA VAL A 122 3.70 -8.42 15.23
C VAL A 122 4.91 -9.34 15.11
N ASP A 123 4.70 -10.65 15.17
CA ASP A 123 5.78 -11.60 14.99
C ASP A 123 6.39 -11.51 13.58
N PHE A 124 7.67 -11.17 13.53
CA PHE A 124 8.44 -11.03 12.29
C PHE A 124 8.53 -12.35 11.50
N ALA A 125 8.57 -13.50 12.17
CA ALA A 125 8.64 -14.80 11.49
C ALA A 125 7.35 -15.11 10.72
N SER A 126 6.21 -14.64 11.22
CA SER A 126 4.88 -14.85 10.61
C SER A 126 4.57 -13.91 9.42
N ARG A 127 5.41 -12.90 9.13
CA ARG A 127 5.13 -11.83 8.16
C ARG A 127 4.68 -12.32 6.78
N GLY A 128 5.29 -13.42 6.30
CA GLY A 128 4.91 -14.02 5.00
C GLY A 128 3.50 -14.59 5.00
N ASN A 129 3.19 -15.42 6.01
CA ASN A 129 1.87 -16.05 6.15
C ASN A 129 0.78 -15.00 6.44
N ARG A 130 1.08 -14.00 7.28
CA ARG A 130 0.17 -12.87 7.50
C ARG A 130 -0.14 -12.12 6.20
N THR A 131 0.89 -11.86 5.38
CA THR A 131 0.70 -11.21 4.07
C THR A 131 -0.23 -12.02 3.19
N ASP A 132 -0.05 -13.34 3.12
CA ASP A 132 -0.88 -14.22 2.29
C ASP A 132 -2.34 -14.24 2.79
N GLU A 133 -2.56 -14.29 4.11
CA GLU A 133 -3.90 -14.18 4.68
C GLU A 133 -4.54 -12.81 4.45
N ILE A 134 -3.78 -11.72 4.60
CA ILE A 134 -4.29 -10.36 4.35
C ILE A 134 -4.73 -10.22 2.89
N LEU A 135 -3.94 -10.72 1.93
CA LEU A 135 -4.30 -10.68 0.51
C LEU A 135 -5.61 -11.43 0.24
N GLY A 136 -5.74 -12.66 0.75
CA GLY A 136 -6.98 -13.43 0.62
C GLY A 136 -8.18 -12.74 1.29
N ALA A 137 -7.99 -12.18 2.48
CA ALA A 137 -9.02 -11.43 3.19
C ALA A 137 -9.45 -10.17 2.43
N LEU A 138 -8.49 -9.40 1.87
CA LEU A 138 -8.78 -8.22 1.06
C LEU A 138 -9.60 -8.57 -0.19
N GLN A 139 -9.23 -9.67 -0.89
CA GLN A 139 -10.00 -10.12 -2.05
C GLN A 139 -11.45 -10.46 -1.67
N ALA A 140 -11.67 -11.23 -0.60
CA ALA A 140 -13.02 -11.53 -0.11
C ALA A 140 -13.79 -10.24 0.28
N LEU A 141 -13.16 -9.34 1.06
CA LEU A 141 -13.75 -8.07 1.47
C LEU A 141 -14.17 -7.21 0.28
N TRP A 142 -13.43 -7.21 -0.81
CA TRP A 142 -13.70 -6.35 -1.97
C TRP A 142 -14.68 -6.95 -2.96
N THR A 143 -14.77 -8.29 -3.06
CA THR A 143 -15.56 -8.97 -4.10
C THR A 143 -16.87 -9.56 -3.60
N GLU A 144 -16.91 -10.07 -2.37
CA GLU A 144 -18.10 -10.74 -1.84
C GLU A 144 -19.09 -9.76 -1.20
N GLU A 145 -20.38 -9.97 -1.36
CA GLU A 145 -21.42 -9.12 -0.74
C GLU A 145 -21.39 -9.21 0.78
N ILE A 146 -21.31 -10.43 1.29
CA ILE A 146 -21.09 -10.76 2.71
C ILE A 146 -19.78 -11.53 2.78
N PRO A 147 -18.66 -10.85 3.04
CA PRO A 147 -17.34 -11.47 3.02
C PRO A 147 -17.21 -12.57 4.07
N GLU A 148 -16.72 -13.73 3.65
CA GLU A 148 -16.35 -14.80 4.54
C GLU A 148 -14.85 -15.13 4.37
N PHE A 149 -14.11 -15.06 5.46
CA PHE A 149 -12.70 -15.41 5.50
C PHE A 149 -12.34 -16.05 6.82
N SER A 150 -11.60 -17.16 6.78
CA SER A 150 -11.12 -17.87 7.96
C SER A 150 -9.67 -18.30 7.77
N GLY A 151 -8.77 -17.59 8.42
CA GLY A 151 -7.33 -17.88 8.48
C GLY A 151 -6.87 -18.13 9.91
N SER A 152 -5.55 -18.24 10.07
CA SER A 152 -4.89 -18.39 11.38
C SER A 152 -4.83 -17.07 12.15
N PHE A 153 -4.75 -15.94 11.44
CA PHE A 153 -4.59 -14.59 12.02
C PHE A 153 -5.87 -13.77 11.92
N TYR A 154 -6.68 -13.97 10.89
CA TYR A 154 -7.86 -13.13 10.61
C TYR A 154 -9.09 -13.99 10.32
N ARG A 155 -10.26 -13.49 10.78
CA ARG A 155 -11.54 -14.14 10.54
C ARG A 155 -12.66 -13.12 10.39
N TYR A 156 -13.42 -13.23 9.29
CA TYR A 156 -14.57 -12.37 9.00
C TYR A 156 -15.75 -13.22 8.57
N ARG A 157 -16.96 -12.90 9.06
CA ARG A 157 -18.21 -13.52 8.63
C ARG A 157 -19.43 -12.69 9.03
N GLY A 158 -20.48 -12.78 8.22
CA GLY A 158 -21.82 -12.32 8.59
C GLY A 158 -22.03 -10.81 8.57
N LEU A 159 -21.06 -10.03 8.08
CA LEU A 159 -21.15 -8.58 7.99
C LEU A 159 -20.87 -8.10 6.56
N ARG A 160 -21.67 -7.13 6.10
CA ARG A 160 -21.42 -6.47 4.83
C ARG A 160 -20.19 -5.57 4.93
N PHE A 161 -19.41 -5.53 3.84
CA PHE A 161 -18.28 -4.61 3.69
C PHE A 161 -18.54 -3.63 2.54
N SER A 162 -18.63 -2.33 2.86
CA SER A 162 -18.90 -1.25 1.91
C SER A 162 -18.14 0.02 2.34
N PRO A 163 -17.65 0.89 1.39
CA PRO A 163 -17.77 0.70 -0.06
C PRO A 163 -16.88 -0.41 -0.57
N LYS A 164 -17.18 -0.90 -1.77
CA LYS A 164 -16.26 -1.71 -2.57
C LYS A 164 -15.33 -0.77 -3.35
N PRO A 165 -14.15 -1.21 -3.82
CA PRO A 165 -13.32 -0.44 -4.73
C PRO A 165 -14.09 0.00 -5.99
N TYR A 166 -13.66 1.11 -6.59
CA TYR A 166 -14.17 1.58 -7.88
C TYR A 166 -13.76 0.63 -9.00
N GLN A 167 -12.49 0.23 -9.01
CA GLN A 167 -11.94 -0.77 -9.94
C GLN A 167 -12.53 -2.16 -9.68
N LYS A 168 -12.73 -2.94 -10.75
CA LYS A 168 -13.27 -4.29 -10.66
C LYS A 168 -12.28 -5.30 -11.22
N PRO A 169 -12.07 -6.42 -10.53
CA PRO A 169 -12.68 -6.80 -9.25
C PRO A 169 -12.17 -5.96 -8.06
N TYR A 170 -10.98 -5.39 -8.12
CA TYR A 170 -10.32 -4.54 -7.13
C TYR A 170 -9.10 -3.83 -7.77
N PRO A 171 -8.43 -2.88 -7.09
CA PRO A 171 -7.20 -2.25 -7.59
C PRO A 171 -6.12 -3.27 -7.89
N PRO A 172 -5.32 -3.11 -8.97
CA PRO A 172 -4.21 -4.00 -9.28
C PRO A 172 -3.26 -4.17 -8.09
N ILE A 173 -2.90 -5.42 -7.80
CA ILE A 173 -1.99 -5.79 -6.71
C ILE A 173 -0.61 -6.08 -7.29
N LEU A 174 0.38 -5.28 -6.90
CA LEU A 174 1.77 -5.43 -7.33
C LEU A 174 2.60 -5.97 -6.17
N ILE A 175 3.15 -7.16 -6.34
CA ILE A 175 3.89 -7.86 -5.27
C ILE A 175 5.36 -7.47 -5.29
N GLY A 176 5.84 -6.88 -4.19
CA GLY A 176 7.23 -6.51 -3.99
C GLY A 176 8.14 -7.66 -3.54
N GLY A 177 9.41 -7.57 -3.93
CA GLY A 177 10.47 -8.48 -3.50
C GLY A 177 10.95 -9.45 -4.57
N SER A 178 12.13 -10.06 -4.32
CA SER A 178 12.84 -10.94 -5.29
C SER A 178 12.99 -12.40 -4.81
N SER A 179 12.54 -12.74 -3.60
CA SER A 179 12.63 -14.09 -3.04
C SER A 179 11.72 -15.08 -3.79
N VAL A 180 11.98 -16.38 -3.61
CA VAL A 180 11.10 -17.45 -4.15
C VAL A 180 9.67 -17.24 -3.64
N ALA A 181 9.50 -16.99 -2.33
CA ALA A 181 8.19 -16.74 -1.75
C ALA A 181 7.47 -15.51 -2.35
N ALA A 182 8.22 -14.44 -2.66
CA ALA A 182 7.64 -13.28 -3.34
C ALA A 182 7.14 -13.64 -4.75
N ARG A 183 7.93 -14.39 -5.53
CA ARG A 183 7.51 -14.84 -6.88
C ARG A 183 6.29 -15.77 -6.84
N GLN A 184 6.24 -16.69 -5.86
CA GLN A 184 5.05 -17.53 -5.65
C GLN A 184 3.81 -16.71 -5.29
N ARG A 185 3.99 -15.64 -4.50
CA ARG A 185 2.91 -14.70 -4.15
C ARG A 185 2.44 -13.91 -5.37
N VAL A 186 3.35 -13.50 -6.26
CA VAL A 186 2.97 -12.89 -7.56
C VAL A 186 2.05 -13.83 -8.34
N ALA A 187 2.44 -15.11 -8.48
CA ALA A 187 1.65 -16.08 -9.22
C ALA A 187 0.28 -16.38 -8.61
N ARG A 188 0.14 -16.22 -7.28
CA ARG A 188 -1.10 -16.54 -6.56
C ARG A 188 -2.05 -15.36 -6.42
N PHE A 189 -1.54 -14.16 -6.21
CA PHE A 189 -2.33 -13.00 -5.80
C PHE A 189 -2.06 -11.74 -6.64
N GLY A 190 -0.96 -11.71 -7.40
CA GLY A 190 -0.49 -10.48 -8.02
C GLY A 190 -0.97 -10.29 -9.45
N ASP A 191 -1.32 -9.05 -9.78
CA ASP A 191 -1.52 -8.60 -11.15
C ASP A 191 -0.19 -8.15 -11.79
N GLY A 192 0.85 -7.96 -10.97
CA GLY A 192 2.18 -7.59 -11.40
C GLY A 192 3.26 -7.82 -10.35
N TRP A 193 4.51 -7.81 -10.84
CA TRP A 193 5.69 -7.93 -10.00
C TRP A 193 6.41 -6.59 -9.86
N HIS A 194 6.50 -6.11 -8.62
CA HIS A 194 7.21 -4.88 -8.28
C HIS A 194 8.64 -5.23 -7.82
N THR A 195 9.58 -5.19 -8.76
CA THR A 195 10.99 -5.50 -8.47
C THR A 195 11.64 -4.35 -7.72
N LEU A 196 12.12 -4.62 -6.51
CA LEU A 196 13.03 -3.75 -5.79
C LEU A 196 14.46 -4.15 -6.15
N ARG A 197 15.25 -3.22 -6.61
CA ARG A 197 16.70 -3.39 -6.80
C ARG A 197 17.45 -2.92 -5.56
#